data_117a3951731688c4c527448afd323781
#
_entry.id   117a3951731688c4c527448afd323781
#
_cell.length_a   1.000
_cell.length_b   1.000
_cell.length_c   1.000
_cell.angle_alpha   90.00
_cell.angle_beta   90.00
_cell.angle_gamma   90.00
#
_symmetry.space_group_name_H-M   'P 1'
#
loop_
_entity.id
_entity.type
_entity.pdbx_description
1 polymer ?
#
loop_
_entity_poly.entity_id
_entity_poly.type
_entity_poly.pdbx_seq_one_letter_code
_entity_poly.pdbx_strand_id
1 'polypeptide(L)' 'MGEIRQNAGYKIIHTISFGEFEYVLGENQKSEFVTLRYTHGTYYFGHYITDYNKALIDLYTRVLAETQTILEDIKR' A
#
# COMPACT_ATOMS: atom_id res chain seq x y z
N MET A 1 17.45 -14.88 -1.69
CA MET A 1 16.69 -14.12 -0.69
C MET A 1 16.40 -12.73 -1.20
N GLY A 2 15.15 -12.31 -1.09
CA GLY A 2 14.79 -10.96 -1.50
C GLY A 2 15.28 -9.91 -0.50
N GLU A 3 15.52 -8.72 -0.99
CA GLU A 3 15.85 -7.60 -0.13
C GLU A 3 14.59 -7.18 0.64
N ILE A 4 14.79 -6.72 1.90
CA ILE A 4 13.71 -6.15 2.69
C ILE A 4 13.46 -4.72 2.19
N ARG A 5 12.27 -4.46 1.70
CA ARG A 5 11.92 -3.12 1.25
C ARG A 5 11.58 -2.25 2.46
N GLN A 6 12.12 -1.05 2.45
CA GLN A 6 11.92 -0.09 3.53
C GLN A 6 11.65 1.29 2.96
N ASN A 7 10.85 2.09 3.66
CA ASN A 7 10.63 3.49 3.35
C ASN A 7 10.37 4.26 4.63
N ALA A 8 11.16 5.31 4.89
CA ALA A 8 10.99 6.22 6.03
C ALA A 8 10.87 5.49 7.37
N GLY A 9 11.67 4.43 7.57
CA GLY A 9 11.66 3.65 8.80
C GLY A 9 10.59 2.57 8.87
N TYR A 10 9.79 2.40 7.81
CA TYR A 10 8.78 1.35 7.73
C TYR A 10 9.28 0.22 6.82
N LYS A 11 9.17 -0.99 7.32
CA LYS A 11 9.46 -2.20 6.56
C LYS A 11 8.20 -2.60 5.81
N ILE A 12 8.29 -2.80 4.50
CA ILE A 12 7.14 -3.19 3.69
C ILE A 12 6.83 -4.65 3.93
N ILE A 13 5.62 -4.95 4.41
CA ILE A 13 5.22 -6.31 4.79
C ILE A 13 4.12 -6.90 3.90
N HIS A 14 3.35 -6.06 3.20
CA HIS A 14 2.37 -6.51 2.21
C HIS A 14 2.46 -5.64 0.97
N THR A 15 2.29 -6.25 -0.20
CA THR A 15 2.31 -5.56 -1.48
C THR A 15 1.22 -6.12 -2.38
N ILE A 16 0.42 -5.24 -2.98
CA ILE A 16 -0.57 -5.62 -3.98
C ILE A 16 -0.29 -4.79 -5.24
N SER A 17 0.02 -5.47 -6.33
CA SER A 17 0.47 -4.82 -7.56
C SER A 17 -0.63 -4.64 -8.58
N PHE A 18 -0.64 -3.48 -9.25
CA PHE A 18 -1.52 -3.17 -10.36
C PHE A 18 -0.67 -2.59 -11.50
N GLY A 19 -0.20 -3.46 -12.38
CA GLY A 19 0.60 -2.97 -13.51
C GLY A 19 1.78 -2.11 -13.05
N GLU A 20 1.69 -0.81 -13.29
CA GLU A 20 2.80 0.13 -13.04
C GLU A 20 2.87 0.63 -11.59
N PHE A 21 1.89 0.34 -10.77
CA PHE A 21 1.90 0.80 -9.38
C PHE A 21 1.48 -0.29 -8.42
N GLU A 22 1.75 -0.03 -7.15
CA GLU A 22 1.46 -0.96 -6.06
C GLU A 22 0.82 -0.20 -4.91
N TYR A 23 0.01 -0.92 -4.12
CA TYR A 23 -0.36 -0.47 -2.77
C TYR A 23 0.38 -1.35 -1.78
N VAL A 24 1.01 -0.74 -0.80
CA VAL A 24 1.86 -1.45 0.16
C VAL A 24 1.46 -1.11 1.59
N LEU A 25 1.74 -2.04 2.50
CA LEU A 25 1.59 -1.85 3.93
C LEU A 25 2.97 -1.96 4.57
N GLY A 26 3.34 -0.97 5.35
CA GLY A 26 4.60 -0.99 6.09
C GLY A 26 4.39 -0.99 7.59
N GLU A 27 5.35 -1.52 8.32
CA GLU A 27 5.37 -1.55 9.77
C GLU A 27 6.70 -1.02 10.28
N ASN A 28 6.66 -0.15 11.29
CA ASN A 28 7.88 0.34 11.91
C ASN A 28 8.23 -0.44 13.19
N GLN A 29 9.32 -0.08 13.85
CA GLN A 29 9.78 -0.78 15.05
C GLN A 29 8.86 -0.59 16.26
N LYS A 30 7.97 0.40 16.22
CA LYS A 30 7.00 0.67 17.29
C LYS A 30 5.66 0.00 17.04
N SER A 31 5.57 -0.89 16.04
CA SER A 31 4.33 -1.55 15.63
C SER A 31 3.26 -0.57 15.18
N GLU A 32 3.68 0.52 14.56
CA GLU A 32 2.80 1.45 13.86
C GLU A 32 2.82 1.11 12.38
N PHE A 33 1.74 1.40 11.67
CA PHE A 33 1.55 0.97 10.29
C PHE A 33 1.32 2.14 9.36
N VAL A 34 1.66 1.94 8.09
CA VAL A 34 1.38 2.90 7.03
C VAL A 34 0.96 2.15 5.78
N THR A 35 -0.09 2.65 5.10
CA THR A 35 -0.38 2.18 3.75
C THR A 35 0.07 3.26 2.77
N LEU A 36 0.67 2.84 1.66
CA LEU A 36 1.27 3.74 0.69
C LEU A 36 0.96 3.28 -0.72
N ARG A 37 0.93 4.22 -1.64
CA ARG A 37 0.94 3.93 -3.07
C ARG A 37 2.38 4.06 -3.56
N TYR A 38 2.85 3.08 -4.31
CA TYR A 38 4.21 3.06 -4.86
C TYR A 38 4.14 3.07 -6.39
N THR A 39 4.83 3.99 -7.02
CA THR A 39 4.96 4.05 -8.47
C THR A 39 6.23 4.81 -8.84
N HIS A 40 6.88 4.38 -9.93
CA HIS A 40 8.09 5.04 -10.46
C HIS A 40 9.18 5.27 -9.39
N GLY A 41 9.36 4.30 -8.48
CA GLY A 41 10.39 4.37 -7.46
C GLY A 41 10.06 5.24 -6.25
N THR A 42 8.84 5.75 -6.13
CA THR A 42 8.46 6.68 -5.07
C THR A 42 7.18 6.23 -4.36
N TYR A 43 7.14 6.45 -3.04
CA TYR A 43 5.98 6.15 -2.20
C TYR A 43 5.18 7.42 -1.97
N TYR A 44 3.84 7.32 -2.13
CA TYR A 44 2.92 8.47 -2.03
C TYR A 44 1.76 8.18 -1.12
N PHE A 45 1.11 9.24 -0.64
CA PHE A 45 -0.21 9.21 0.00
C PHE A 45 -0.27 8.24 1.17
N GLY A 46 0.58 8.46 2.17
CA GLY A 46 0.62 7.63 3.37
C GLY A 46 -0.60 7.81 4.26
N HIS A 47 -1.21 6.71 4.68
CA HIS A 47 -2.20 6.67 5.73
C HIS A 47 -1.56 5.99 6.93
N TYR A 48 -1.42 6.73 8.04
CA TYR A 48 -0.72 6.25 9.23
C TYR A 48 -1.75 5.71 10.23
N ILE A 49 -1.60 4.44 10.59
CA ILE A 49 -2.60 3.72 11.37
C ILE A 49 -1.89 2.91 12.44
N THR A 50 -2.42 2.89 13.67
CA THR A 50 -1.76 2.20 14.79
C THR A 50 -2.25 0.78 15.00
N ASP A 51 -3.35 0.37 14.36
CA ASP A 51 -3.90 -0.97 14.49
C ASP A 51 -3.69 -1.77 13.21
N TYR A 52 -3.12 -2.96 13.33
CA TYR A 52 -2.81 -3.80 12.17
C TYR A 52 -4.05 -4.14 11.34
N ASN A 53 -5.14 -4.55 11.99
CA ASN A 53 -6.36 -4.92 11.27
C ASN A 53 -6.96 -3.74 10.53
N LYS A 54 -6.94 -2.55 11.15
CA LYS A 54 -7.41 -1.34 10.48
C LYS A 54 -6.50 -0.96 9.31
N ALA A 55 -5.20 -1.19 9.43
CA ALA A 55 -4.26 -0.95 8.34
C ALA A 55 -4.53 -1.89 7.17
N LEU A 56 -4.81 -3.17 7.43
CA LEU A 56 -5.19 -4.11 6.38
C LEU A 56 -6.49 -3.68 5.69
N ILE A 57 -7.48 -3.27 6.46
CA ILE A 57 -8.74 -2.78 5.90
C ILE A 57 -8.49 -1.57 5.00
N ASP A 58 -7.64 -0.65 5.45
CA ASP A 58 -7.29 0.53 4.65
C ASP A 58 -6.61 0.13 3.34
N LEU A 59 -5.66 -0.81 3.41
CA LEU A 59 -4.95 -1.30 2.23
C LEU A 59 -5.93 -1.88 1.20
N TYR A 60 -6.81 -2.79 1.63
CA TYR A 60 -7.75 -3.42 0.71
C TYR A 60 -8.82 -2.45 0.23
N THR A 61 -9.21 -1.48 1.04
CA THR A 61 -10.14 -0.43 0.63
C THR A 61 -9.54 0.40 -0.50
N ARG A 62 -8.26 0.74 -0.40
CA ARG A 62 -7.56 1.48 -1.47
C ARG A 62 -7.48 0.66 -2.75
N VAL A 63 -7.17 -0.64 -2.61
CA VAL A 63 -7.10 -1.57 -3.74
C VAL A 63 -8.46 -1.68 -4.42
N LEU A 64 -9.53 -1.82 -3.65
CA LEU A 64 -10.87 -1.93 -4.18
C LEU A 64 -11.29 -0.68 -4.94
N ALA A 65 -11.03 0.49 -4.39
CA ALA A 65 -11.33 1.76 -5.04
C ALA A 65 -10.61 1.89 -6.38
N GLU A 66 -9.34 1.48 -6.44
CA GLU A 66 -8.56 1.52 -7.67
C GLU A 66 -9.11 0.52 -8.70
N THR A 67 -9.49 -0.66 -8.25
CA THR A 67 -10.08 -1.69 -9.11
C THR A 67 -11.37 -1.18 -9.75
N GLN A 68 -12.21 -0.50 -8.99
CA GLN A 68 -13.46 0.08 -9.50
C GLN A 68 -13.18 1.15 -10.56
N THR A 69 -12.18 1.98 -10.35
CA THR A 69 -11.77 3.00 -11.32
C THR A 69 -11.33 2.37 -12.65
N ILE A 70 -10.53 1.31 -12.58
CA ILE A 70 -10.06 0.58 -13.76
C ILE A 70 -11.25 -0.03 -14.50
N LEU A 71 -12.19 -0.64 -13.79
CA LEU A 71 -13.37 -1.23 -14.41
C LEU A 71 -14.23 -0.20 -15.10
N GLU A 72 -14.40 0.99 -14.51
CA GLU A 72 -15.16 2.08 -15.13
C GLU A 72 -14.51 2.53 -16.44
N ASP A 73 -13.19 2.63 -16.46
CA ASP A 73 -12.45 3.03 -17.67
C ASP A 73 -12.61 1.99 -18.78
N ILE A 74 -12.60 0.71 -18.46
CA ILE A 74 -12.78 -0.38 -19.43
C ILE A 74 -14.18 -0.34 -20.04
N LYS A 75 -15.18 0.06 -19.28
CA LYS A 75 -16.58 0.07 -19.72
C LYS A 75 -16.95 1.25 -20.63
N ARG A 76 -16.10 2.21 -20.77
CA ARG A 76 -16.35 3.41 -21.59
C ARG A 76 -16.19 3.14 -23.06
#